data_e1946a375ce453b2c512574a4aee745b
#
_entry.id   e1946a375ce453b2c512574a4aee745b
#
_cell.length_a   1.000
_cell.length_b   1.000
_cell.length_c   1.000
_cell.angle_alpha   90.00
_cell.angle_beta   90.00
_cell.angle_gamma   90.00
#
_symmetry.space_group_name_H-M   'P 1'
#
loop_
_entity.id
_entity.type
_entity.pdbx_description
1 polymer ?
#
loop_
_entity_poly.entity_id
_entity_poly.type
_entity_poly.pdbx_seq_one_letter_code
_entity_poly.pdbx_strand_id
1 'polypeptide(L)'
;MDRNKMKRKIAMMLCVCVLFASSAPLALAEAEDTSSEPQVATLEENQPKQPVSREKIGMKLTPNNGVVSVALTGTSGEVVDAELLTETKNSVDKQKATFDANGNASVQLTAKESGNYVIRAQYANTPSNEWAQQEIALTVKAPDEGGETGGAGTET
;
A
#
# COMPACT_ATOMS: atom_id res chain seq x y z
N MET A 1 -25.90 22.12 23.74
CA MET A 1 -25.18 23.43 23.77
C MET A 1 -23.83 23.20 24.31
N ASP A 2 -22.87 23.17 23.40
CA ASP A 2 -21.57 23.81 23.46
C ASP A 2 -20.74 23.35 22.29
N ARG A 3 -21.04 23.98 21.18
CA ARG A 3 -20.13 24.13 20.05
C ARG A 3 -19.11 25.18 20.46
N ASN A 4 -17.87 24.84 20.69
CA ASN A 4 -16.72 25.75 20.57
C ASN A 4 -15.59 25.43 21.55
N LYS A 5 -14.96 24.28 21.38
CA LYS A 5 -13.59 24.15 21.97
C LYS A 5 -12.71 23.19 21.20
N MET A 6 -12.72 23.31 19.88
CA MET A 6 -11.69 22.63 19.10
C MET A 6 -11.12 23.55 18.02
N LYS A 7 -10.75 24.72 18.46
CA LYS A 7 -9.90 25.62 17.67
C LYS A 7 -8.65 25.88 18.47
N ARG A 8 -7.52 25.75 17.80
CA ARG A 8 -6.18 26.22 18.16
C ARG A 8 -5.33 25.27 18.96
N LYS A 9 -4.57 24.45 18.25
CA LYS A 9 -3.16 24.28 18.52
C LYS A 9 -2.43 24.12 17.20
N ILE A 10 -2.38 25.18 16.44
CA ILE A 10 -1.31 25.40 15.47
C ILE A 10 -0.15 25.93 16.32
N ALA A 11 0.74 25.08 16.69
CA ALA A 11 2.03 25.47 17.25
C ALA A 11 3.02 25.57 16.10
N MET A 12 3.21 26.74 15.70
CA MET A 12 4.34 27.46 15.21
C MET A 12 5.64 26.81 15.68
N MET A 13 6.28 26.03 14.84
CA MET A 13 7.63 25.56 15.07
C MET A 13 8.56 26.32 14.16
N LEU A 14 9.17 27.27 14.82
CA LEU A 14 10.15 28.21 14.33
C LEU A 14 11.35 27.47 13.72
N CYS A 15 11.67 27.86 12.50
CA CYS A 15 12.87 27.51 11.78
C CYS A 15 14.10 28.14 12.48
N VAL A 16 14.95 27.32 13.06
CA VAL A 16 16.28 27.78 13.50
C VAL A 16 17.28 27.38 12.42
N CYS A 17 17.55 28.32 11.54
CA CYS A 17 18.70 28.28 10.66
C CYS A 17 19.96 28.55 11.48
N VAL A 18 20.74 27.52 11.72
CA VAL A 18 22.11 27.69 12.23
C VAL A 18 23.06 27.78 11.04
N LEU A 19 23.45 28.99 10.75
CA LEU A 19 24.56 29.29 9.84
C LEU A 19 25.89 28.97 10.56
N PHE A 20 26.51 27.88 10.19
CA PHE A 20 27.92 27.65 10.51
C PHE A 20 28.76 28.13 9.34
N ALA A 21 29.28 29.34 9.49
CA ALA A 21 30.41 29.79 8.71
C ALA A 21 31.68 29.15 9.28
N SER A 22 32.26 28.22 8.55
CA SER A 22 33.54 27.63 8.86
C SER A 22 34.58 28.18 7.92
N SER A 23 35.40 29.07 8.46
CA SER A 23 36.59 29.59 7.82
C SER A 23 37.63 28.48 7.63
N ALA A 24 38.11 28.31 6.40
CA ALA A 24 39.22 27.44 6.09
C ALA A 24 40.54 28.10 6.40
N PRO A 25 41.50 27.42 7.00
CA PRO A 25 42.88 27.83 6.94
C PRO A 25 43.58 27.21 5.73
N LEU A 26 44.18 28.08 4.94
CA LEU A 26 45.12 27.75 3.91
C LEU A 26 46.36 27.11 4.55
N ALA A 27 46.65 25.88 4.22
CA ALA A 27 47.96 25.28 4.46
C ALA A 27 48.54 24.82 3.16
N LEU A 28 49.54 25.54 2.68
CA LEU A 28 50.39 25.17 1.61
C LEU A 28 51.35 24.11 2.11
N ALA A 29 51.35 22.93 1.53
CA ALA A 29 52.42 21.96 1.67
C ALA A 29 52.68 21.29 0.31
N GLU A 30 53.78 21.66 -0.26
CA GLU A 30 54.43 20.87 -1.30
C GLU A 30 54.90 19.53 -0.71
N ALA A 31 54.61 18.47 -1.42
CA ALA A 31 55.41 17.25 -1.38
C ALA A 31 55.08 16.34 -2.54
N GLU A 32 56.08 16.10 -3.26
CA GLU A 32 56.38 15.18 -4.34
C GLU A 32 55.69 13.81 -4.24
N ASP A 33 55.16 13.41 -5.42
CA ASP A 33 55.35 12.14 -6.11
C ASP A 33 55.50 10.88 -5.24
N THR A 34 54.42 10.09 -5.21
CA THR A 34 54.54 8.63 -5.28
C THR A 34 53.18 8.06 -5.72
N SER A 35 53.19 7.51 -6.93
CA SER A 35 52.18 6.63 -7.47
C SER A 35 51.73 5.56 -6.48
N SER A 36 50.49 5.69 -6.02
CA SER A 36 49.72 4.59 -5.45
C SER A 36 48.28 4.94 -5.64
N GLU A 37 47.69 4.30 -6.60
CA GLU A 37 46.28 4.25 -6.87
C GLU A 37 45.52 3.84 -5.58
N PRO A 38 44.72 4.70 -5.00
CA PRO A 38 43.82 4.28 -3.93
C PRO A 38 42.66 3.57 -4.63
N GLN A 39 42.59 2.27 -4.50
CA GLN A 39 41.36 1.52 -4.68
C GLN A 39 40.34 2.19 -3.82
N VAL A 40 39.42 2.84 -4.48
CA VAL A 40 38.17 3.29 -3.85
C VAL A 40 37.44 2.01 -3.45
N ALA A 41 37.71 1.56 -2.24
CA ALA A 41 36.81 0.65 -1.57
C ALA A 41 35.48 1.43 -1.40
N THR A 42 34.55 1.12 -2.26
CA THR A 42 33.16 1.48 -2.06
C THR A 42 32.74 0.80 -0.74
N LEU A 43 32.89 1.52 0.35
CA LEU A 43 32.19 1.18 1.56
C LEU A 43 30.70 1.31 1.22
N GLU A 44 30.11 0.22 0.83
CA GLU A 44 28.67 0.07 0.98
C GLU A 44 28.40 0.32 2.45
N GLU A 45 28.04 1.53 2.73
CA GLU A 45 27.49 1.95 4.00
C GLU A 45 26.26 1.09 4.26
N ASN A 46 26.49 0.00 4.95
CA ASN A 46 25.47 -0.87 5.47
C ASN A 46 24.81 -0.14 6.62
N GLN A 47 24.14 0.95 6.24
CA GLN A 47 23.34 1.73 7.16
C GLN A 47 22.20 0.81 7.61
N PRO A 48 22.09 0.50 8.90
CA PRO A 48 20.96 -0.30 9.37
C PRO A 48 19.69 0.43 8.96
N LYS A 49 18.97 -0.18 8.06
CA LYS A 49 17.69 0.33 7.56
C LYS A 49 16.82 0.55 8.78
N GLN A 50 16.70 1.79 9.21
CA GLN A 50 15.82 2.15 10.32
C GLN A 50 14.44 1.53 10.03
N PRO A 51 13.80 0.91 11.02
CA PRO A 51 12.46 0.41 10.83
C PRO A 51 11.58 1.59 10.43
N VAL A 52 11.18 1.62 9.17
CA VAL A 52 10.24 2.61 8.66
C VAL A 52 8.95 2.38 9.43
N SER A 53 8.57 3.32 10.25
CA SER A 53 7.27 3.27 10.93
C SER A 53 6.19 3.37 9.87
N ARG A 54 5.60 2.23 9.52
CA ARG A 54 4.50 2.17 8.57
C ARG A 54 3.17 2.35 9.28
N GLU A 55 2.26 3.04 8.63
CA GLU A 55 0.89 3.16 9.12
C GLU A 55 0.18 1.82 8.97
N LYS A 56 -0.69 1.53 9.92
CA LYS A 56 -1.53 0.34 9.84
C LYS A 56 -2.45 0.44 8.62
N ILE A 57 -2.53 -0.64 7.83
CA ILE A 57 -3.41 -0.69 6.67
C ILE A 57 -4.87 -0.67 7.14
N GLY A 58 -5.63 0.32 6.69
CA GLY A 58 -7.08 0.34 6.80
C GLY A 58 -7.72 -0.28 5.56
N MET A 59 -8.88 -0.92 5.72
CA MET A 59 -9.57 -1.61 4.63
C MET A 59 -11.07 -1.34 4.70
N LYS A 60 -11.66 -0.99 3.55
CA LYS A 60 -13.11 -0.88 3.36
C LYS A 60 -13.53 -1.69 2.15
N LEU A 61 -14.49 -2.58 2.31
CA LEU A 61 -14.97 -3.51 1.30
C LEU A 61 -16.31 -3.07 0.73
N THR A 62 -16.46 -3.14 -0.58
CA THR A 62 -17.72 -2.91 -1.28
C THR A 62 -17.96 -4.06 -2.26
N PRO A 63 -18.81 -5.04 -1.91
CA PRO A 63 -19.09 -6.17 -2.78
C PRO A 63 -20.08 -5.79 -3.87
N ASN A 64 -19.88 -6.35 -5.07
CA ASN A 64 -20.78 -6.21 -6.22
C ASN A 64 -20.66 -7.43 -7.13
N ASN A 65 -21.65 -8.32 -7.09
CA ASN A 65 -21.77 -9.47 -8.00
C ASN A 65 -20.46 -10.27 -8.21
N GLY A 66 -19.89 -10.79 -7.13
CA GLY A 66 -18.66 -11.58 -7.16
C GLY A 66 -17.38 -10.76 -7.27
N VAL A 67 -17.48 -9.47 -7.50
CA VAL A 67 -16.35 -8.53 -7.44
C VAL A 67 -16.41 -7.75 -6.14
N VAL A 68 -15.29 -7.61 -5.47
CA VAL A 68 -15.18 -6.73 -4.32
C VAL A 68 -14.19 -5.61 -4.60
N SER A 69 -14.67 -4.38 -4.47
CA SER A 69 -13.81 -3.21 -4.49
C SER A 69 -13.25 -3.01 -3.09
N VAL A 70 -11.93 -2.99 -2.99
CA VAL A 70 -11.20 -2.83 -1.73
C VAL A 70 -10.55 -1.46 -1.73
N ALA A 71 -11.06 -0.57 -0.89
CA ALA A 71 -10.39 0.71 -0.63
C ALA A 71 -9.44 0.54 0.56
N LEU A 72 -8.19 0.89 0.35
CA LEU A 72 -7.10 0.72 1.30
C LEU A 72 -6.54 2.07 1.72
N THR A 73 -6.13 2.18 2.96
CA THR A 73 -5.39 3.33 3.49
C THR A 73 -4.10 2.84 4.14
N GLY A 74 -3.02 3.60 4.01
CA GLY A 74 -1.71 3.22 4.53
C GLY A 74 -0.64 4.26 4.22
N THR A 75 0.61 3.88 4.34
CA THR A 75 1.75 4.76 4.13
C THR A 75 1.89 5.12 2.66
N SER A 76 1.88 6.42 2.36
CA SER A 76 2.07 6.98 1.02
C SER A 76 3.32 6.43 0.33
N GLY A 77 3.21 6.09 -0.96
CA GLY A 77 4.30 5.58 -1.79
C GLY A 77 4.65 4.11 -1.58
N GLU A 78 4.13 3.46 -0.54
CA GLU A 78 4.34 2.04 -0.31
C GLU A 78 3.43 1.18 -1.20
N VAL A 79 3.91 -0.01 -1.57
CA VAL A 79 3.15 -0.98 -2.35
C VAL A 79 2.43 -1.94 -1.42
N VAL A 80 1.16 -2.19 -1.71
CA VAL A 80 0.32 -3.14 -0.97
C VAL A 80 -0.07 -4.31 -1.86
N ASP A 81 0.01 -5.51 -1.32
CA ASP A 81 -0.56 -6.73 -1.88
C ASP A 81 -1.91 -6.98 -1.23
N ALA A 82 -2.97 -7.07 -2.03
CA ALA A 82 -4.30 -7.47 -1.59
C ALA A 82 -4.67 -8.81 -2.22
N GLU A 83 -5.19 -9.72 -1.42
CA GLU A 83 -5.46 -11.10 -1.79
C GLU A 83 -6.83 -11.55 -1.31
N LEU A 84 -7.59 -12.18 -2.20
CA LEU A 84 -8.85 -12.85 -1.91
C LEU A 84 -8.57 -14.32 -1.63
N LEU A 85 -8.93 -14.79 -0.45
CA LEU A 85 -8.72 -16.15 0.00
C LEU A 85 -10.06 -16.84 0.28
N THR A 86 -10.12 -18.15 0.03
CA THR A 86 -11.21 -18.99 0.53
C THR A 86 -11.11 -19.15 2.05
N GLU A 87 -12.15 -19.70 2.69
CA GLU A 87 -12.11 -20.08 4.11
C GLU A 87 -10.94 -21.04 4.41
N THR A 88 -10.57 -21.86 3.45
CA THR A 88 -9.41 -22.78 3.56
C THR A 88 -8.07 -22.13 3.26
N LYS A 89 -8.05 -20.79 3.14
CA LYS A 89 -6.87 -19.95 2.86
C LYS A 89 -6.21 -20.19 1.49
N ASN A 90 -6.95 -20.71 0.54
CA ASN A 90 -6.49 -20.80 -0.85
C ASN A 90 -6.68 -19.45 -1.55
N SER A 91 -5.64 -19.00 -2.24
CA SER A 91 -5.69 -17.76 -3.04
C SER A 91 -6.61 -17.92 -4.24
N VAL A 92 -7.55 -17.00 -4.40
CA VAL A 92 -8.50 -16.94 -5.50
C VAL A 92 -8.12 -15.85 -6.48
N ASP A 93 -7.76 -14.68 -5.97
CA ASP A 93 -7.33 -13.53 -6.75
C ASP A 93 -6.34 -12.70 -5.94
N LYS A 94 -5.39 -12.06 -6.62
CA LYS A 94 -4.37 -11.24 -6.01
C LYS A 94 -4.07 -10.02 -6.85
N GLN A 95 -4.07 -8.86 -6.23
CA GLN A 95 -3.80 -7.58 -6.86
C GLN A 95 -2.77 -6.78 -6.07
N LYS A 96 -2.04 -5.93 -6.78
CA LYS A 96 -1.09 -4.98 -6.20
C LYS A 96 -1.55 -3.57 -6.47
N ALA A 97 -1.33 -2.68 -5.50
CA ALA A 97 -1.53 -1.26 -5.68
C ALA A 97 -0.45 -0.47 -4.95
N THR A 98 -0.30 0.80 -5.29
CA THR A 98 0.59 1.72 -4.60
C THR A 98 -0.27 2.78 -3.92
N PHE A 99 0.02 3.07 -2.67
CA PHE A 99 -0.65 4.16 -1.97
C PHE A 99 -0.27 5.51 -2.59
N ASP A 100 -1.26 6.32 -2.89
CA ASP A 100 -1.08 7.68 -3.44
C ASP A 100 -0.46 8.63 -2.40
N ALA A 101 -0.30 9.90 -2.77
CA ALA A 101 0.26 10.94 -1.88
C ALA A 101 -0.58 11.17 -0.62
N ASN A 102 -1.86 10.78 -0.62
CA ASN A 102 -2.77 10.88 0.52
C ASN A 102 -2.86 9.57 1.31
N GLY A 103 -2.08 8.55 0.94
CA GLY A 103 -2.10 7.25 1.58
C GLY A 103 -3.32 6.39 1.20
N ASN A 104 -3.92 6.60 0.03
CA ASN A 104 -5.04 5.81 -0.46
C ASN A 104 -4.62 4.89 -1.62
N ALA A 105 -5.19 3.70 -1.66
CA ALA A 105 -5.08 2.77 -2.76
C ALA A 105 -6.41 2.06 -2.98
N SER A 106 -6.63 1.51 -4.16
CA SER A 106 -7.83 0.75 -4.51
C SER A 106 -7.49 -0.42 -5.40
N VAL A 107 -8.10 -1.55 -5.12
CA VAL A 107 -8.00 -2.75 -5.95
C VAL A 107 -9.38 -3.38 -6.12
N GLN A 108 -9.53 -4.22 -7.15
CA GLN A 108 -10.72 -5.05 -7.35
C GLN A 108 -10.30 -6.51 -7.33
N LEU A 109 -10.97 -7.30 -6.51
CA LEU A 109 -10.76 -8.73 -6.39
C LEU A 109 -12.01 -9.47 -6.84
N THR A 110 -11.84 -10.56 -7.58
CA THR A 110 -12.94 -11.29 -8.21
C THR A 110 -13.03 -12.72 -7.69
N ALA A 111 -14.22 -13.08 -7.22
CA ALA A 111 -14.58 -14.46 -6.90
C ALA A 111 -15.33 -15.10 -8.08
N LYS A 112 -15.06 -16.36 -8.36
CA LYS A 112 -15.72 -17.13 -9.41
C LYS A 112 -16.98 -17.81 -8.92
N GLU A 113 -17.11 -18.01 -7.63
CA GLU A 113 -18.21 -18.73 -6.99
C GLU A 113 -18.74 -17.93 -5.81
N SER A 114 -20.00 -18.15 -5.48
CA SER A 114 -20.57 -17.58 -4.26
C SER A 114 -20.02 -18.29 -3.03
N GLY A 115 -19.72 -17.55 -1.98
CA GLY A 115 -19.20 -18.13 -0.75
C GLY A 115 -18.64 -17.09 0.21
N ASN A 116 -18.07 -17.60 1.28
CA ASN A 116 -17.35 -16.78 2.27
C ASN A 116 -15.87 -16.73 1.88
N TYR A 117 -15.34 -15.54 1.96
CA TYR A 117 -13.97 -15.23 1.60
C TYR A 117 -13.31 -14.39 2.68
N VAL A 118 -12.00 -14.40 2.67
CA VAL A 118 -11.17 -13.54 3.49
C VAL A 118 -10.34 -12.65 2.57
N ILE A 119 -10.40 -11.35 2.77
CA ILE A 119 -9.51 -10.40 2.10
C ILE A 119 -8.38 -10.07 3.04
N ARG A 120 -7.17 -10.18 2.54
CA ARG A 120 -5.94 -9.90 3.26
C ARG A 120 -5.11 -8.87 2.50
N ALA A 121 -4.63 -7.85 3.20
CA ALA A 121 -3.76 -6.83 2.65
C ALA A 121 -2.49 -6.67 3.47
N GLN A 122 -1.36 -6.53 2.80
CA GLN A 122 -0.05 -6.32 3.43
C GLN A 122 0.83 -5.44 2.57
N TYR A 123 1.81 -4.79 3.19
CA TYR A 123 2.87 -4.13 2.43
C TYR A 123 3.76 -5.15 1.71
N ALA A 124 4.02 -4.93 0.42
CA ALA A 124 4.66 -5.92 -0.45
C ALA A 124 6.06 -6.35 -0.03
N ASN A 125 6.80 -5.48 0.65
CA ASN A 125 8.20 -5.72 1.01
C ASN A 125 8.41 -5.92 2.52
N THR A 126 7.39 -6.31 3.23
CA THR A 126 7.49 -6.48 4.68
C THR A 126 7.32 -7.95 5.03
N PRO A 127 8.35 -8.58 5.62
CA PRO A 127 8.20 -9.90 6.20
C PRO A 127 7.52 -9.75 7.57
N SER A 128 6.31 -9.23 7.64
CA SER A 128 5.64 -9.05 8.89
C SER A 128 4.31 -9.79 8.91
N ASN A 129 3.95 -10.27 10.07
CA ASN A 129 2.68 -10.87 10.36
C ASN A 129 1.55 -9.82 10.51
N GLU A 130 1.82 -8.57 10.17
CA GLU A 130 0.86 -7.48 10.25
C GLU A 130 0.02 -7.40 8.98
N TRP A 131 -0.96 -8.27 8.91
CA TRP A 131 -1.95 -8.29 7.86
C TRP A 131 -3.18 -7.49 8.29
N ALA A 132 -3.68 -6.64 7.40
CA ALA A 132 -5.07 -6.24 7.50
C ALA A 132 -5.93 -7.36 6.92
N GLN A 133 -6.89 -7.85 7.67
CA GLN A 133 -7.73 -8.97 7.27
C GLN A 133 -9.20 -8.67 7.57
N GLN A 134 -10.08 -9.03 6.62
CA GLN A 134 -11.52 -8.87 6.78
C GLN A 134 -12.26 -10.00 6.06
N GLU A 135 -13.27 -10.55 6.69
CA GLU A 135 -14.17 -11.55 6.10
C GLU A 135 -15.27 -10.89 5.30
N ILE A 136 -15.68 -11.54 4.21
CA ILE A 136 -16.77 -11.07 3.35
C ILE A 136 -17.50 -12.25 2.71
N ALA A 137 -18.82 -12.17 2.66
CA ALA A 137 -19.64 -13.08 1.85
C ALA A 137 -19.86 -12.47 0.46
N LEU A 138 -19.52 -13.20 -0.59
CA LEU A 138 -19.70 -12.79 -1.96
C LEU A 138 -20.77 -13.66 -2.64
N THR A 139 -21.66 -13.02 -3.39
CA THR A 139 -22.65 -13.70 -4.22
C THR A 139 -22.29 -13.45 -5.68
N VAL A 140 -22.05 -14.51 -6.42
CA VAL A 140 -21.88 -14.47 -7.87
C VAL A 140 -23.22 -14.83 -8.49
N LYS A 141 -23.85 -13.88 -9.17
CA LYS A 141 -25.03 -14.18 -9.99
C LYS A 141 -24.59 -15.00 -11.20
N ALA A 142 -25.27 -16.10 -11.44
CA ALA A 142 -25.17 -16.76 -12.73
C ALA A 142 -25.55 -15.74 -13.83
N PRO A 143 -24.88 -15.76 -14.99
CA PRO A 143 -25.37 -14.99 -16.12
C PRO A 143 -26.83 -15.38 -16.33
N ASP A 144 -27.73 -14.41 -16.42
CA ASP A 144 -29.11 -14.64 -16.82
C ASP A 144 -29.02 -15.31 -18.20
N GLU A 145 -29.16 -16.60 -18.22
CA GLU A 145 -29.46 -17.31 -19.46
C GLU A 145 -30.81 -16.75 -19.88
N GLY A 146 -30.76 -15.78 -20.81
CA GLY A 146 -31.94 -15.17 -21.39
C GLY A 146 -32.85 -16.29 -21.83
N GLY A 147 -33.94 -16.47 -21.10
CA GLY A 147 -34.96 -17.45 -21.45
C GLY A 147 -35.48 -17.08 -22.82
N GLU A 148 -34.98 -17.77 -23.80
CA GLU A 148 -35.55 -17.83 -25.12
C GLU A 148 -36.87 -18.57 -24.96
N THR A 149 -37.90 -17.84 -24.62
CA THR A 149 -39.27 -18.30 -24.78
C THR A 149 -39.54 -18.37 -26.28
N GLY A 150 -39.11 -19.48 -26.87
CA GLY A 150 -39.60 -19.88 -28.18
C GLY A 150 -41.08 -20.09 -28.08
N GLY A 151 -41.85 -19.09 -28.46
CA GLY A 151 -43.28 -19.21 -28.68
C GLY A 151 -43.49 -20.16 -29.86
N ALA A 152 -43.81 -21.41 -29.58
CA ALA A 152 -44.34 -22.33 -30.58
C ALA A 152 -45.74 -21.83 -30.95
N GLY A 153 -45.85 -21.11 -32.02
CA GLY A 153 -47.11 -20.87 -32.67
C GLY A 153 -47.61 -22.17 -33.25
N THR A 154 -48.65 -22.73 -32.70
CA THR A 154 -49.38 -23.83 -33.31
C THR A 154 -50.38 -23.18 -34.24
N GLU A 155 -50.12 -23.24 -35.49
CA GLU A 155 -51.09 -23.03 -36.53
C GLU A 155 -51.70 -24.37 -36.92
N THR A 156 -52.99 -24.47 -36.75
CA THR A 156 -53.82 -25.52 -37.37
C THR A 156 -54.59 -24.92 -38.51
#